data_0374e68dd4945bcfbc40f8a12c94fa92
#
_entry.id   0374e68dd4945bcfbc40f8a12c94fa92
#
_cell.length_a   1.000
_cell.length_b   1.000
_cell.length_c   1.000
_cell.angle_alpha   90.00
_cell.angle_beta   90.00
_cell.angle_gamma   90.00
#
_symmetry.space_group_name_H-M   'P 1'
#
loop_
_entity.id
_entity.type
_entity.pdbx_description
1 polymer ?
#
loop_
_entity_poly.entity_id
_entity_poly.type
_entity_poly.pdbx_seq_one_letter_code
_entity_poly.pdbx_strand_id
1 'polypeptide(L)'
;MTKLSPARRRALSALMEARDGRGFVRDILAASAGTLSDARDEAFALTLALGVTVTAGTLDEALDRYIAKPAEVSARVRVALRIPAFEMLYLDTPGHVAVSQGVELVRSQARSAAGLANAVLRRIDEGRAAFFAAQDVSEERRELVVRARRQGIPVWLARMIDDSLARHGIDGESLCFNGAAAPACACTRPGAVYSDDVSGCFEPSVLEGSYLVGAPAVVAASRDLVQGDLVISDLNAQLIAASAVRSGSCLEIGAGRGTKTYVMACRANRRGLCGRHVAVDLSAAKCDINRQRLEQAGLAEGIEFAPGDGCDLDATLAHLDVADTRTLFDTVFLDAPCSGTGTMRRHPEIPWRLLSSDIEDGLPKLQLQLLQEASRRVRPGGELIYATCSVLTVENEHVVDAFLQSEQGLAFDIAPLHQASAFQEEPAAVDYLRAREDGRGLFQ
;
A
#
# COMPACT_ATOMS: atom_id res chain seq x y z
N MET A 1 13.01 17.34 -36.79
CA MET A 1 12.12 16.74 -35.76
C MET A 1 13.00 15.93 -34.81
N THR A 2 12.94 16.21 -33.53
CA THR A 2 13.70 15.47 -32.53
C THR A 2 13.14 14.05 -32.42
N LYS A 3 14.01 13.03 -32.45
CA LYS A 3 13.57 11.65 -32.28
C LYS A 3 13.04 11.44 -30.86
N LEU A 4 11.82 10.94 -30.71
CA LEU A 4 11.23 10.65 -29.42
C LEU A 4 12.00 9.52 -28.72
N SER A 5 12.42 9.78 -27.46
CA SER A 5 13.15 8.81 -26.61
C SER A 5 12.35 7.52 -26.41
N PRO A 6 12.98 6.34 -26.51
CA PRO A 6 12.33 5.05 -26.24
C PRO A 6 11.75 4.97 -24.82
N ALA A 7 12.50 5.44 -23.82
CA ALA A 7 12.07 5.45 -22.40
C ALA A 7 10.78 6.26 -22.21
N ARG A 8 10.70 7.47 -22.80
CA ARG A 8 9.50 8.32 -22.67
C ARG A 8 8.28 7.72 -23.36
N ARG A 9 8.49 7.08 -24.51
CA ARG A 9 7.42 6.38 -25.23
C ARG A 9 6.86 5.23 -24.39
N ARG A 10 7.75 4.46 -23.78
CA ARG A 10 7.39 3.34 -22.92
C ARG A 10 6.65 3.80 -21.66
N ALA A 11 7.15 4.85 -21.00
CA ALA A 11 6.46 5.45 -19.85
C ALA A 11 5.04 5.90 -20.22
N LEU A 12 4.87 6.57 -21.38
CA LEU A 12 3.56 6.98 -21.87
C LEU A 12 2.65 5.78 -22.12
N SER A 13 3.14 4.69 -22.74
CA SER A 13 2.35 3.47 -22.96
C SER A 13 1.84 2.90 -21.65
N ALA A 14 2.72 2.71 -20.66
CA ALA A 14 2.37 2.15 -19.37
C ALA A 14 1.34 3.01 -18.60
N LEU A 15 1.52 4.34 -18.62
CA LEU A 15 0.56 5.27 -17.99
C LEU A 15 -0.82 5.24 -18.69
N MET A 16 -0.84 5.06 -20.01
CA MET A 16 -2.10 4.94 -20.75
C MET A 16 -2.80 3.62 -20.45
N GLU A 17 -2.07 2.51 -20.40
CA GLU A 17 -2.60 1.19 -20.06
C GLU A 17 -3.17 1.17 -18.65
N ALA A 18 -2.44 1.73 -17.68
CA ALA A 18 -2.92 1.85 -16.29
C ALA A 18 -4.19 2.69 -16.18
N ARG A 19 -4.25 3.81 -16.93
CA ARG A 19 -5.46 4.64 -17.01
C ARG A 19 -6.65 3.88 -17.58
N ASP A 20 -6.43 3.03 -18.56
CA ASP A 20 -7.46 2.23 -19.21
C ASP A 20 -7.84 0.98 -18.39
N GLY A 21 -7.37 0.87 -17.13
CA GLY A 21 -7.75 -0.18 -16.17
C GLY A 21 -7.02 -1.51 -16.35
N ARG A 22 -5.94 -1.57 -17.13
CA ARG A 22 -5.21 -2.81 -17.42
C ARG A 22 -4.23 -3.25 -16.33
N GLY A 23 -4.21 -2.58 -15.19
CA GLY A 23 -3.35 -2.90 -14.05
C GLY A 23 -2.62 -1.69 -13.48
N PHE A 24 -1.75 -1.94 -12.52
CA PHE A 24 -0.90 -0.89 -11.96
C PHE A 24 0.32 -0.63 -12.86
N VAL A 25 0.77 0.62 -12.89
CA VAL A 25 1.92 1.05 -13.72
C VAL A 25 3.16 0.17 -13.50
N ARG A 26 3.43 -0.19 -12.25
CA ARG A 26 4.57 -1.05 -11.90
C ARG A 26 4.45 -2.44 -12.53
N ASP A 27 3.28 -3.05 -12.44
CA ASP A 27 3.05 -4.40 -12.97
C ASP A 27 3.10 -4.42 -14.50
N ILE A 28 2.53 -3.40 -15.15
CA ILE A 28 2.58 -3.21 -16.60
C ILE A 28 4.03 -3.09 -17.10
N LEU A 29 4.85 -2.31 -16.40
CA LEU A 29 6.27 -2.16 -16.75
C LEU A 29 7.05 -3.45 -16.50
N ALA A 30 6.78 -4.14 -15.40
CA ALA A 30 7.42 -5.41 -15.07
C ALA A 30 7.09 -6.50 -16.09
N ALA A 31 5.82 -6.63 -16.49
CA ALA A 31 5.37 -7.61 -17.50
C ALA A 31 6.02 -7.41 -18.88
N SER A 32 6.51 -6.21 -19.15
CA SER A 32 7.16 -5.85 -20.42
C SER A 32 8.65 -5.48 -20.21
N ALA A 33 9.28 -5.92 -19.13
CA ALA A 33 10.71 -5.72 -18.90
C ALA A 33 11.57 -6.38 -19.98
N GLY A 34 12.73 -5.76 -20.31
CA GLY A 34 13.62 -6.23 -21.37
C GLY A 34 13.18 -5.93 -22.80
N THR A 35 12.13 -5.13 -22.99
CA THR A 35 11.70 -4.72 -24.34
C THR A 35 12.52 -3.55 -24.90
N LEU A 36 13.21 -2.79 -24.06
CA LEU A 36 14.18 -1.78 -24.48
C LEU A 36 15.58 -2.38 -24.51
N SER A 37 16.38 -1.97 -25.49
CA SER A 37 17.74 -2.49 -25.70
C SER A 37 18.76 -1.96 -24.68
N ASP A 38 18.44 -0.88 -23.97
CA ASP A 38 19.30 -0.25 -22.97
C ASP A 38 18.62 -0.29 -21.59
N ALA A 39 19.33 -0.88 -20.61
CA ALA A 39 18.88 -0.96 -19.23
C ALA A 39 18.66 0.43 -18.58
N ARG A 40 19.38 1.46 -19.04
CA ARG A 40 19.19 2.85 -18.59
C ARG A 40 17.86 3.41 -19.07
N ASP A 41 17.45 3.09 -20.31
CA ASP A 41 16.16 3.50 -20.84
C ASP A 41 15.00 2.78 -20.09
N GLU A 42 15.19 1.50 -19.71
CA GLU A 42 14.23 0.78 -18.86
C GLU A 42 14.08 1.44 -17.49
N ALA A 43 15.20 1.71 -16.80
CA ALA A 43 15.19 2.37 -15.51
C ALA A 43 14.58 3.78 -15.59
N PHE A 44 14.89 4.52 -16.66
CA PHE A 44 14.32 5.86 -16.85
C PHE A 44 12.82 5.83 -17.16
N ALA A 45 12.36 4.86 -17.96
CA ALA A 45 10.93 4.67 -18.20
C ALA A 45 10.16 4.36 -16.91
N LEU A 46 10.73 3.52 -16.04
CA LEU A 46 10.17 3.23 -14.72
C LEU A 46 10.11 4.50 -13.84
N THR A 47 11.20 5.26 -13.78
CA THR A 47 11.27 6.52 -13.02
C THR A 47 10.21 7.52 -13.50
N LEU A 48 10.07 7.70 -14.81
CA LEU A 48 9.08 8.60 -15.39
C LEU A 48 7.65 8.15 -15.07
N ALA A 49 7.36 6.88 -15.28
CA ALA A 49 5.99 6.39 -15.13
C ALA A 49 5.54 6.37 -13.67
N LEU A 50 6.38 5.91 -12.75
CA LEU A 50 6.09 5.95 -11.32
C LEU A 50 6.03 7.39 -10.79
N GLY A 51 7.00 8.22 -11.17
CA GLY A 51 7.03 9.62 -10.75
C GLY A 51 5.80 10.41 -11.20
N VAL A 52 5.37 10.24 -12.45
CA VAL A 52 4.12 10.84 -12.95
C VAL A 52 2.90 10.33 -12.18
N THR A 53 2.90 9.05 -11.80
CA THR A 53 1.80 8.47 -11.01
C THR A 53 1.72 9.10 -9.63
N VAL A 54 2.86 9.18 -8.93
CA VAL A 54 2.96 9.79 -7.58
C VAL A 54 2.53 11.24 -7.58
N THR A 55 2.91 12.00 -8.61
CA THR A 55 2.76 13.45 -8.64
C THR A 55 1.60 13.93 -9.53
N ALA A 56 0.73 13.01 -9.96
CA ALA A 56 -0.27 13.26 -11.01
C ALA A 56 -1.11 14.54 -10.79
N GLY A 57 -1.66 14.73 -9.60
CA GLY A 57 -2.48 15.90 -9.31
C GLY A 57 -1.65 17.18 -9.17
N THR A 58 -0.45 17.12 -8.62
CA THR A 58 0.47 18.27 -8.57
C THR A 58 0.90 18.69 -9.97
N LEU A 59 1.12 17.72 -10.87
CA LEU A 59 1.40 17.99 -12.28
C LEU A 59 0.19 18.63 -12.97
N ASP A 60 -1.01 18.16 -12.67
CA ASP A 60 -2.23 18.77 -13.20
C ASP A 60 -2.42 20.20 -12.67
N GLU A 61 -2.18 20.45 -11.38
CA GLU A 61 -2.18 21.80 -10.82
C GLU A 61 -1.21 22.73 -11.57
N ALA A 62 0.02 22.27 -11.84
CA ALA A 62 1.01 23.05 -12.58
C ALA A 62 0.61 23.29 -14.05
N LEU A 63 0.05 22.28 -14.71
CA LEU A 63 -0.43 22.37 -16.10
C LEU A 63 -1.63 23.31 -16.22
N ASP A 64 -2.61 23.20 -15.31
CA ASP A 64 -3.87 23.94 -15.37
C ASP A 64 -3.70 25.44 -15.11
N ARG A 65 -2.59 25.87 -14.52
CA ARG A 65 -2.21 27.30 -14.44
C ARG A 65 -2.03 27.96 -15.81
N TYR A 66 -1.65 27.17 -16.81
CA TYR A 66 -1.27 27.67 -18.12
C TYR A 66 -2.16 27.16 -19.26
N ILE A 67 -3.14 26.32 -18.94
CA ILE A 67 -4.14 25.81 -19.90
C ILE A 67 -5.43 26.63 -19.74
N ALA A 68 -5.82 27.36 -20.78
CA ALA A 68 -7.00 28.24 -20.69
C ALA A 68 -8.32 27.47 -20.43
N LYS A 69 -8.42 26.23 -20.94
CA LYS A 69 -9.60 25.37 -20.77
C LYS A 69 -9.17 23.95 -20.40
N PRO A 70 -8.82 23.69 -19.15
CA PRO A 70 -8.32 22.39 -18.70
C PRO A 70 -9.26 21.22 -19.00
N ALA A 71 -10.58 21.45 -18.88
CA ALA A 71 -11.59 20.42 -19.11
C ALA A 71 -11.72 19.99 -20.60
N GLU A 72 -11.29 20.82 -21.55
CA GLU A 72 -11.31 20.49 -22.98
C GLU A 72 -10.07 19.68 -23.43
N VAL A 73 -9.05 19.56 -22.58
CA VAL A 73 -7.85 18.76 -22.88
C VAL A 73 -8.15 17.28 -22.72
N SER A 74 -8.02 16.52 -23.81
CA SER A 74 -8.27 15.08 -23.75
C SER A 74 -7.33 14.39 -22.75
N ALA A 75 -7.83 13.35 -22.09
CA ALA A 75 -7.05 12.60 -21.11
C ALA A 75 -5.71 12.06 -21.65
N ARG A 76 -5.67 11.67 -22.93
CA ARG A 76 -4.43 11.22 -23.61
C ARG A 76 -3.39 12.33 -23.70
N VAL A 77 -3.81 13.53 -24.09
CA VAL A 77 -2.93 14.70 -24.16
C VAL A 77 -2.45 15.08 -22.77
N ARG A 78 -3.31 15.03 -21.77
CA ARG A 78 -2.96 15.34 -20.38
C ARG A 78 -1.89 14.37 -19.85
N VAL A 79 -2.04 13.08 -20.03
CA VAL A 79 -1.01 12.09 -19.63
C VAL A 79 0.31 12.37 -20.35
N ALA A 80 0.28 12.69 -21.65
CA ALA A 80 1.49 13.01 -22.40
C ALA A 80 2.17 14.30 -21.93
N LEU A 81 1.40 15.30 -21.42
CA LEU A 81 1.93 16.54 -20.85
C LEU A 81 2.54 16.34 -19.46
N ARG A 82 2.01 15.42 -18.66
CA ARG A 82 2.54 15.15 -17.31
C ARG A 82 3.99 14.68 -17.33
N ILE A 83 4.42 13.90 -18.32
CA ILE A 83 5.79 13.37 -18.40
C ILE A 83 6.83 14.51 -18.45
N PRO A 84 6.82 15.42 -19.43
CA PRO A 84 7.79 16.52 -19.48
C PRO A 84 7.62 17.49 -18.30
N ALA A 85 6.41 17.70 -17.77
CA ALA A 85 6.20 18.49 -16.56
C ALA A 85 6.90 17.86 -15.36
N PHE A 86 6.79 16.52 -15.18
CA PHE A 86 7.50 15.78 -14.15
C PHE A 86 9.02 15.91 -14.31
N GLU A 87 9.54 15.78 -15.53
CA GLU A 87 10.98 15.91 -15.79
C GLU A 87 11.52 17.29 -15.40
N MET A 88 10.77 18.36 -15.68
CA MET A 88 11.16 19.74 -15.32
C MET A 88 11.02 20.01 -13.83
N LEU A 89 9.93 19.57 -13.21
CA LEU A 89 9.61 19.91 -11.83
C LEU A 89 10.34 19.04 -10.81
N TYR A 90 10.61 17.76 -11.13
CA TYR A 90 11.14 16.81 -10.15
C TYR A 90 12.47 16.14 -10.52
N LEU A 91 12.87 16.16 -11.79
CA LEU A 91 14.13 15.56 -12.25
C LEU A 91 15.17 16.59 -12.71
N ASP A 92 14.86 17.88 -12.59
CA ASP A 92 15.72 18.99 -13.04
C ASP A 92 16.20 18.85 -14.51
N THR A 93 15.41 18.14 -15.34
CA THR A 93 15.70 18.02 -16.76
C THR A 93 15.73 19.42 -17.39
N PRO A 94 16.76 19.77 -18.18
CA PRO A 94 16.82 21.07 -18.85
C PRO A 94 15.54 21.34 -19.66
N GLY A 95 14.95 22.53 -19.50
CA GLY A 95 13.64 22.85 -20.07
C GLY A 95 13.57 22.67 -21.58
N HIS A 96 14.64 23.02 -22.33
CA HIS A 96 14.66 22.82 -23.77
C HIS A 96 14.57 21.35 -24.20
N VAL A 97 15.11 20.42 -23.39
CA VAL A 97 15.02 18.97 -23.64
C VAL A 97 13.62 18.48 -23.33
N ALA A 98 13.10 18.81 -22.15
CA ALA A 98 11.77 18.38 -21.71
C ALA A 98 10.66 18.92 -22.63
N VAL A 99 10.73 20.20 -23.02
CA VAL A 99 9.78 20.80 -23.97
C VAL A 99 9.84 20.11 -25.32
N SER A 100 11.05 19.91 -25.88
CA SER A 100 11.20 19.27 -27.20
C SER A 100 10.63 17.86 -27.23
N GLN A 101 10.97 17.03 -26.22
CA GLN A 101 10.46 15.66 -26.09
C GLN A 101 8.96 15.65 -25.78
N GLY A 102 8.48 16.57 -24.94
CA GLY A 102 7.08 16.70 -24.58
C GLY A 102 6.18 17.05 -25.77
N VAL A 103 6.63 17.95 -26.65
CA VAL A 103 5.91 18.28 -27.89
C VAL A 103 5.79 17.04 -28.79
N GLU A 104 6.85 16.20 -28.89
CA GLU A 104 6.79 14.97 -29.68
C GLU A 104 5.89 13.91 -29.04
N LEU A 105 5.89 13.79 -27.69
CA LEU A 105 4.96 12.91 -26.96
C LEU A 105 3.51 13.31 -27.23
N VAL A 106 3.17 14.59 -27.07
CA VAL A 106 1.81 15.09 -27.33
C VAL A 106 1.44 14.94 -28.80
N ARG A 107 2.36 15.22 -29.73
CA ARG A 107 2.14 15.03 -31.18
C ARG A 107 1.81 13.58 -31.53
N SER A 108 2.39 12.62 -30.83
CA SER A 108 2.10 11.19 -31.00
C SER A 108 0.67 10.83 -30.61
N GLN A 109 0.05 11.60 -29.71
CA GLN A 109 -1.34 11.41 -29.27
C GLN A 109 -2.34 12.27 -30.03
N ALA A 110 -2.00 13.55 -30.28
CA ALA A 110 -2.84 14.48 -31.01
C ALA A 110 -1.98 15.57 -31.70
N ARG A 111 -1.86 15.51 -33.02
CA ARG A 111 -1.02 16.45 -33.80
C ARG A 111 -1.42 17.91 -33.56
N SER A 112 -2.71 18.20 -33.46
CA SER A 112 -3.25 19.54 -33.24
C SER A 112 -2.88 20.14 -31.89
N ALA A 113 -2.56 19.31 -30.88
CA ALA A 113 -2.21 19.74 -29.53
C ALA A 113 -0.71 20.09 -29.36
N ALA A 114 0.12 19.91 -30.38
CA ALA A 114 1.57 20.19 -30.29
C ALA A 114 1.89 21.67 -29.99
N GLY A 115 1.09 22.61 -30.49
CA GLY A 115 1.20 24.04 -30.20
C GLY A 115 0.88 24.37 -28.74
N LEU A 116 -0.19 23.76 -28.21
CA LEU A 116 -0.56 23.86 -26.79
C LEU A 116 0.58 23.32 -25.91
N ALA A 117 1.11 22.13 -26.23
CA ALA A 117 2.20 21.52 -25.48
C ALA A 117 3.43 22.44 -25.40
N ASN A 118 3.85 23.02 -26.53
CA ASN A 118 5.00 23.93 -26.54
C ASN A 118 4.76 25.18 -25.67
N ALA A 119 3.59 25.79 -25.76
CA ALA A 119 3.27 26.98 -25.00
C ALA A 119 3.19 26.72 -23.49
N VAL A 120 2.48 25.64 -23.07
CA VAL A 120 2.29 25.28 -21.66
C VAL A 120 3.61 24.86 -21.03
N LEU A 121 4.37 23.98 -21.68
CA LEU A 121 5.61 23.46 -21.11
C LEU A 121 6.70 24.51 -20.95
N ARG A 122 6.79 25.49 -21.85
CA ARG A 122 7.70 26.65 -21.67
C ARG A 122 7.34 27.48 -20.45
N ARG A 123 6.04 27.73 -20.21
CA ARG A 123 5.59 28.47 -19.03
C ARG A 123 5.81 27.70 -17.73
N ILE A 124 5.73 26.38 -17.74
CA ILE A 124 6.09 25.56 -16.58
C ILE A 124 7.58 25.71 -16.27
N ASP A 125 8.45 25.63 -17.29
CA ASP A 125 9.89 25.82 -17.10
C ASP A 125 10.23 27.19 -16.50
N GLU A 126 9.63 28.25 -17.04
CA GLU A 126 9.81 29.62 -16.55
C GLU A 126 9.25 29.81 -15.11
N GLY A 127 8.13 29.16 -14.80
CA GLY A 127 7.41 29.33 -13.53
C GLY A 127 7.76 28.33 -12.41
N ARG A 128 8.64 27.36 -12.63
CA ARG A 128 8.87 26.26 -11.69
C ARG A 128 9.31 26.68 -10.30
N ALA A 129 10.17 27.67 -10.19
CA ALA A 129 10.64 28.19 -8.91
C ALA A 129 9.50 28.85 -8.12
N ALA A 130 8.67 29.65 -8.78
CA ALA A 130 7.50 30.29 -8.17
C ALA A 130 6.43 29.26 -7.76
N PHE A 131 6.27 28.18 -8.53
CA PHE A 131 5.36 27.09 -8.22
C PHE A 131 5.74 26.41 -6.91
N PHE A 132 6.98 25.99 -6.75
CA PHE A 132 7.44 25.37 -5.49
C PHE A 132 7.60 26.35 -4.33
N ALA A 133 7.79 27.63 -4.59
CA ALA A 133 7.76 28.65 -3.54
C ALA A 133 6.33 28.97 -3.06
N ALA A 134 5.29 28.46 -3.73
CA ALA A 134 3.87 28.69 -3.43
C ALA A 134 3.55 30.18 -3.23
N GLN A 135 4.08 31.04 -4.11
CA GLN A 135 3.91 32.51 -4.02
C GLN A 135 2.45 32.96 -4.19
N ASP A 136 1.63 32.13 -4.80
CA ASP A 136 0.19 32.30 -5.02
C ASP A 136 -0.67 31.91 -3.81
N VAL A 137 -0.05 31.46 -2.71
CA VAL A 137 -0.74 30.95 -1.51
C VAL A 137 -0.49 31.87 -0.32
N SER A 138 -1.49 32.04 0.56
CA SER A 138 -1.35 32.81 1.81
C SER A 138 -0.20 32.26 2.67
N GLU A 139 0.46 33.15 3.43
CA GLU A 139 1.63 32.82 4.22
C GLU A 139 1.36 31.66 5.21
N GLU A 140 0.19 31.68 5.85
CA GLU A 140 -0.27 30.67 6.81
C GLU A 140 -0.31 29.23 6.23
N ARG A 141 -0.64 29.10 4.94
CA ARG A 141 -0.77 27.79 4.27
C ARG A 141 0.45 27.42 3.42
N ARG A 142 1.38 28.34 3.27
CA ARG A 142 2.48 28.21 2.30
C ARG A 142 3.37 27.01 2.56
N GLU A 143 3.78 26.79 3.79
CA GLU A 143 4.66 25.69 4.18
C GLU A 143 4.04 24.32 3.84
N LEU A 144 2.80 24.12 4.25
CA LEU A 144 2.07 22.88 3.94
C LEU A 144 1.93 22.65 2.42
N VAL A 145 1.62 23.70 1.66
CA VAL A 145 1.47 23.61 0.20
C VAL A 145 2.82 23.33 -0.48
N VAL A 146 3.91 23.96 -0.05
CA VAL A 146 5.27 23.70 -0.53
C VAL A 146 5.63 22.23 -0.32
N ARG A 147 5.40 21.72 0.90
CA ARG A 147 5.67 20.34 1.23
C ARG A 147 4.80 19.38 0.41
N ALA A 148 3.50 19.58 0.35
CA ALA A 148 2.58 18.77 -0.43
C ALA A 148 2.98 18.71 -1.92
N ARG A 149 3.33 19.86 -2.53
CA ARG A 149 3.82 19.92 -3.91
C ARG A 149 5.14 19.17 -4.09
N ARG A 150 6.10 19.28 -3.15
CA ARG A 150 7.38 18.57 -3.21
C ARG A 150 7.20 17.06 -3.07
N GLN A 151 6.31 16.64 -2.20
CA GLN A 151 5.99 15.22 -1.98
C GLN A 151 5.08 14.63 -3.07
N GLY A 152 4.39 15.49 -3.84
CA GLY A 152 3.48 15.07 -4.90
C GLY A 152 2.15 14.52 -4.39
N ILE A 153 1.68 14.94 -3.20
CA ILE A 153 0.43 14.49 -2.60
C ILE A 153 -0.59 15.64 -2.48
N PRO A 154 -1.90 15.35 -2.37
CA PRO A 154 -2.91 16.38 -2.13
C PRO A 154 -2.66 17.15 -0.82
N VAL A 155 -2.90 18.45 -0.82
CA VAL A 155 -2.69 19.32 0.36
C VAL A 155 -3.55 18.87 1.55
N TRP A 156 -4.81 18.44 1.31
CA TRP A 156 -5.68 17.93 2.36
C TRP A 156 -5.09 16.66 3.01
N LEU A 157 -4.53 15.74 2.21
CA LEU A 157 -3.92 14.52 2.72
C LEU A 157 -2.62 14.83 3.49
N ALA A 158 -1.78 15.75 2.98
CA ALA A 158 -0.59 16.20 3.70
C ALA A 158 -0.95 16.73 5.10
N ARG A 159 -2.02 17.52 5.21
CA ARG A 159 -2.50 18.02 6.51
C ARG A 159 -2.93 16.88 7.44
N MET A 160 -3.75 15.95 6.96
CA MET A 160 -4.22 14.82 7.78
C MET A 160 -3.07 13.94 8.28
N ILE A 161 -2.06 13.74 7.43
CA ILE A 161 -0.85 13.00 7.81
C ILE A 161 -0.09 13.76 8.89
N ASP A 162 0.13 15.08 8.73
CA ASP A 162 0.82 15.89 9.73
C ASP A 162 0.10 15.88 11.08
N ASP A 163 -1.23 16.07 11.07
CA ASP A 163 -2.05 16.06 12.28
C ASP A 163 -1.96 14.69 12.99
N SER A 164 -1.88 13.61 12.22
CA SER A 164 -1.74 12.26 12.77
C SER A 164 -0.35 12.02 13.36
N LEU A 165 0.71 12.38 12.65
CA LEU A 165 2.10 12.18 13.08
C LEU A 165 2.49 13.07 14.26
N ALA A 166 1.99 14.31 14.31
CA ALA A 166 2.26 15.24 15.41
C ALA A 166 1.81 14.68 16.76
N ARG A 167 0.75 13.87 16.80
CA ARG A 167 0.28 13.19 18.02
C ARG A 167 1.29 12.18 18.56
N HIS A 168 2.13 11.63 17.69
CA HIS A 168 3.17 10.66 18.04
C HIS A 168 4.56 11.29 18.15
N GLY A 169 4.66 12.62 18.05
CA GLY A 169 5.93 13.34 18.08
C GLY A 169 6.82 13.08 16.84
N ILE A 170 6.22 12.62 15.75
CA ILE A 170 6.91 12.34 14.49
C ILE A 170 6.73 13.54 13.56
N ASP A 171 7.83 14.01 12.98
CA ASP A 171 7.79 15.06 11.98
C ASP A 171 7.27 14.52 10.64
N GLY A 172 6.30 15.21 10.04
CA GLY A 172 5.74 14.86 8.72
C GLY A 172 6.77 14.85 7.58
N GLU A 173 7.91 15.49 7.74
CA GLU A 173 9.03 15.41 6.79
C GLU A 173 9.65 14.01 6.72
N SER A 174 9.56 13.23 7.79
CA SER A 174 10.09 11.85 7.84
C SER A 174 9.30 10.86 6.97
N LEU A 175 8.07 11.17 6.57
CA LEU A 175 7.30 10.42 5.57
C LEU A 175 7.64 10.78 4.12
N CYS A 176 8.91 11.03 3.84
CA CYS A 176 9.35 11.34 2.49
C CYS A 176 9.06 10.17 1.52
N PHE A 177 8.10 10.35 0.63
CA PHE A 177 7.77 9.40 -0.45
C PHE A 177 8.80 9.41 -1.57
N ASN A 178 9.77 10.31 -1.50
CA ASN A 178 10.73 10.58 -2.56
C ASN A 178 11.94 9.65 -2.50
N GLY A 179 11.98 8.71 -3.43
CA GLY A 179 13.20 8.15 -3.99
C GLY A 179 13.80 6.91 -3.31
N ALA A 180 13.65 6.68 -2.03
CA ALA A 180 14.13 5.46 -1.40
C ALA A 180 13.09 4.33 -1.55
N ALA A 181 13.49 3.20 -2.12
CA ALA A 181 12.63 2.01 -2.17
C ALA A 181 12.21 1.61 -0.74
N ALA A 182 10.94 1.20 -0.58
CA ALA A 182 10.51 0.65 0.69
C ALA A 182 11.30 -0.64 0.99
N PRO A 183 11.76 -0.86 2.23
CA PRO A 183 12.38 -2.12 2.61
C PRO A 183 11.46 -3.29 2.23
N ALA A 184 12.03 -4.32 1.63
CA ALA A 184 11.31 -5.56 1.32
C ALA A 184 11.66 -6.61 2.37
N CYS A 185 10.66 -7.32 2.86
CA CYS A 185 10.86 -8.48 3.72
C CYS A 185 10.21 -9.71 3.07
N ALA A 186 10.80 -10.86 3.28
CA ALA A 186 10.27 -12.15 2.87
C ALA A 186 9.81 -12.94 4.10
N CYS A 187 8.58 -13.45 4.06
CA CYS A 187 8.18 -14.53 4.96
C CYS A 187 8.40 -15.85 4.22
N THR A 188 9.17 -16.75 4.81
CA THR A 188 9.60 -18.00 4.21
C THR A 188 8.73 -19.17 4.67
N ARG A 189 8.49 -20.14 3.80
CA ARG A 189 7.79 -21.37 4.13
C ARG A 189 8.68 -22.27 5.00
N PRO A 190 8.15 -22.87 6.06
CA PRO A 190 8.89 -23.87 6.85
C PRO A 190 9.38 -25.03 5.98
N GLY A 191 10.65 -25.41 6.14
CA GLY A 191 11.26 -26.52 5.41
C GLY A 191 11.54 -26.27 3.93
N ALA A 192 11.32 -25.06 3.40
CA ALA A 192 11.72 -24.72 2.04
C ALA A 192 13.24 -24.62 1.90
N VAL A 193 13.74 -25.03 0.74
CA VAL A 193 15.16 -24.93 0.38
C VAL A 193 15.26 -23.94 -0.78
N TYR A 194 16.00 -22.88 -0.58
CA TYR A 194 16.16 -21.78 -1.53
C TYR A 194 17.43 -21.96 -2.36
N SER A 195 17.42 -21.42 -3.58
CA SER A 195 18.64 -21.31 -4.38
C SER A 195 19.66 -20.38 -3.69
N ASP A 196 20.95 -20.58 -3.96
CA ASP A 196 22.04 -19.77 -3.37
C ASP A 196 21.87 -18.28 -3.66
N ASP A 197 21.39 -17.91 -4.86
CA ASP A 197 21.13 -16.54 -5.26
C ASP A 197 20.04 -15.88 -4.40
N VAL A 198 19.00 -16.63 -4.03
CA VAL A 198 17.89 -16.12 -3.20
C VAL A 198 18.27 -16.11 -1.73
N SER A 199 18.87 -17.21 -1.23
CA SER A 199 19.30 -17.30 0.18
C SER A 199 20.37 -16.27 0.52
N GLY A 200 21.27 -15.95 -0.41
CA GLY A 200 22.29 -14.89 -0.29
C GLY A 200 21.72 -13.48 -0.19
N CYS A 201 20.43 -13.29 -0.51
CA CYS A 201 19.74 -11.98 -0.36
C CYS A 201 19.10 -11.80 1.02
N PHE A 202 19.09 -12.81 1.88
CA PHE A 202 18.34 -12.82 3.12
C PHE A 202 19.18 -12.43 4.33
N GLU A 203 18.73 -11.41 5.07
CA GLU A 203 19.23 -11.09 6.41
C GLU A 203 18.11 -11.36 7.42
N PRO A 204 18.36 -12.14 8.50
CA PRO A 204 17.34 -12.42 9.51
C PRO A 204 16.71 -11.13 10.07
N SER A 205 15.39 -11.11 10.18
CA SER A 205 14.67 -10.03 10.86
C SER A 205 14.45 -10.36 12.34
N VAL A 206 13.68 -9.52 13.04
CA VAL A 206 13.30 -9.74 14.44
C VAL A 206 12.24 -10.83 14.62
N LEU A 207 11.61 -11.29 13.54
CA LEU A 207 10.57 -12.32 13.55
C LEU A 207 11.11 -13.61 12.92
N GLU A 208 10.96 -14.74 13.59
CA GLU A 208 11.38 -16.04 13.06
C GLU A 208 10.74 -16.34 11.71
N GLY A 209 11.58 -16.76 10.74
CA GLY A 209 11.15 -17.06 9.36
C GLY A 209 10.83 -15.82 8.52
N SER A 210 11.14 -14.64 9.02
CA SER A 210 11.09 -13.37 8.29
C SER A 210 12.51 -12.85 8.04
N TYR A 211 12.74 -12.33 6.83
CA TYR A 211 14.06 -11.87 6.39
C TYR A 211 13.96 -10.52 5.69
N LEU A 212 14.90 -9.62 5.97
CA LEU A 212 15.15 -8.45 5.15
C LEU A 212 15.73 -8.90 3.80
N VAL A 213 15.31 -8.30 2.72
CA VAL A 213 15.72 -8.67 1.36
C VAL A 213 16.66 -7.61 0.78
N GLY A 214 17.94 -7.95 0.68
CA GLY A 214 18.99 -7.04 0.17
C GLY A 214 18.88 -6.80 -1.35
N ALA A 215 18.38 -7.76 -2.12
CA ALA A 215 18.21 -7.67 -3.57
C ALA A 215 16.77 -8.05 -4.00
N PRO A 216 15.77 -7.17 -3.82
CA PRO A 216 14.37 -7.48 -4.09
C PRO A 216 14.08 -7.93 -5.53
N ALA A 217 14.84 -7.45 -6.52
CA ALA A 217 14.67 -7.83 -7.92
C ALA A 217 15.03 -9.31 -8.17
N VAL A 218 16.06 -9.84 -7.49
CA VAL A 218 16.46 -11.25 -7.57
C VAL A 218 15.34 -12.13 -7.02
N VAL A 219 14.84 -11.81 -5.82
CA VAL A 219 13.77 -12.57 -5.17
C VAL A 219 12.47 -12.49 -5.97
N ALA A 220 12.13 -11.31 -6.53
CA ALA A 220 10.93 -11.14 -7.34
C ALA A 220 10.95 -11.96 -8.65
N ALA A 221 12.14 -12.24 -9.20
CA ALA A 221 12.32 -13.04 -10.40
C ALA A 221 12.52 -14.54 -10.08
N SER A 222 12.58 -14.94 -8.81
CA SER A 222 12.90 -16.30 -8.41
C SER A 222 11.74 -17.27 -8.64
N ARG A 223 12.09 -18.55 -8.81
CA ARG A 223 11.11 -19.64 -8.82
C ARG A 223 10.48 -19.84 -7.45
N ASP A 224 11.23 -19.57 -6.38
CA ASP A 224 10.78 -19.74 -5.00
C ASP A 224 9.54 -18.91 -4.70
N LEU A 225 9.49 -17.64 -5.21
CA LEU A 225 8.32 -16.80 -5.09
C LEU A 225 7.13 -17.37 -5.88
N VAL A 226 7.39 -17.87 -7.12
CA VAL A 226 6.35 -18.44 -7.98
C VAL A 226 5.83 -19.77 -7.41
N GLN A 227 6.68 -20.57 -6.78
CA GLN A 227 6.32 -21.85 -6.17
C GLN A 227 5.63 -21.71 -4.81
N GLY A 228 5.55 -20.49 -4.27
CA GLY A 228 4.93 -20.24 -2.97
C GLY A 228 5.83 -20.62 -1.79
N ASP A 229 7.14 -20.77 -1.99
CA ASP A 229 8.08 -21.04 -0.90
C ASP A 229 8.33 -19.81 -0.02
N LEU A 230 7.97 -18.64 -0.52
CA LEU A 230 7.99 -17.38 0.22
C LEU A 230 6.92 -16.39 -0.29
N VAL A 231 6.63 -15.39 0.54
CA VAL A 231 5.88 -14.20 0.13
C VAL A 231 6.65 -12.94 0.52
N ILE A 232 6.53 -11.89 -0.30
CA ILE A 232 7.07 -10.57 0.03
C ILE A 232 5.99 -9.77 0.77
N SER A 233 6.34 -9.29 1.96
CA SER A 233 5.46 -8.49 2.81
C SER A 233 6.29 -7.50 3.63
N ASP A 234 5.64 -6.48 4.18
CA ASP A 234 6.25 -5.59 5.15
C ASP A 234 6.49 -6.29 6.49
N LEU A 235 7.58 -5.97 7.18
CA LEU A 235 7.89 -6.57 8.48
C LEU A 235 6.77 -6.30 9.51
N ASN A 236 6.27 -5.06 9.56
CA ASN A 236 5.20 -4.72 10.50
C ASN A 236 3.91 -5.49 10.19
N ALA A 237 3.58 -5.67 8.90
CA ALA A 237 2.45 -6.49 8.49
C ALA A 237 2.63 -7.97 8.87
N GLN A 238 3.88 -8.48 8.81
CA GLN A 238 4.20 -9.84 9.27
C GLN A 238 4.08 -9.97 10.79
N LEU A 239 4.57 -9.00 11.56
CA LEU A 239 4.46 -8.97 13.01
C LEU A 239 2.99 -8.94 13.47
N ILE A 240 2.18 -8.08 12.86
CA ILE A 240 0.75 -7.98 13.17
C ILE A 240 0.03 -9.30 12.83
N ALA A 241 0.29 -9.90 11.67
CA ALA A 241 -0.28 -11.21 11.33
C ALA A 241 0.21 -12.32 12.30
N ALA A 242 1.50 -12.31 12.66
CA ALA A 242 2.07 -13.25 13.60
C ALA A 242 1.46 -13.18 15.00
N SER A 243 1.01 -12.00 15.46
CA SER A 243 0.37 -11.82 16.76
C SER A 243 -0.94 -12.60 16.90
N ALA A 244 -1.61 -12.89 15.78
CA ALA A 244 -2.84 -13.67 15.76
C ALA A 244 -2.63 -15.17 15.94
N VAL A 245 -1.38 -15.66 15.90
CA VAL A 245 -1.09 -17.09 15.87
C VAL A 245 -0.88 -17.65 17.27
N ARG A 246 -1.83 -18.44 17.72
CA ARG A 246 -1.81 -19.21 18.98
C ARG A 246 -2.64 -20.47 18.86
N SER A 247 -2.61 -21.33 19.89
CA SER A 247 -3.48 -22.49 19.94
C SER A 247 -4.95 -22.09 19.95
N GLY A 248 -5.79 -22.86 19.24
CA GLY A 248 -7.21 -22.63 19.13
C GLY A 248 -7.66 -22.21 17.75
N SER A 249 -8.85 -21.65 17.67
CA SER A 249 -9.49 -21.24 16.41
C SER A 249 -9.24 -19.77 16.09
N CYS A 250 -9.04 -19.46 14.81
CA CYS A 250 -8.83 -18.11 14.30
C CYS A 250 -9.89 -17.75 13.24
N LEU A 251 -10.46 -16.56 13.35
CA LEU A 251 -11.26 -15.93 12.28
C LEU A 251 -10.46 -14.75 11.74
N GLU A 252 -10.12 -14.78 10.46
CA GLU A 252 -9.47 -13.70 9.72
C GLU A 252 -10.51 -12.99 8.84
N ILE A 253 -10.74 -11.69 9.06
CA ILE A 253 -11.66 -10.86 8.29
C ILE A 253 -10.83 -9.90 7.44
N GLY A 254 -11.11 -9.83 6.13
CA GLY A 254 -10.33 -9.04 5.19
C GLY A 254 -9.07 -9.77 4.67
N ALA A 255 -9.13 -11.10 4.57
CA ALA A 255 -7.98 -11.94 4.21
C ALA A 255 -7.33 -11.60 2.86
N GLY A 256 -8.06 -10.96 1.96
CA GLY A 256 -7.55 -10.50 0.68
C GLY A 256 -6.98 -11.64 -0.18
N ARG A 257 -5.83 -11.38 -0.77
CA ARG A 257 -5.10 -12.39 -1.58
C ARG A 257 -4.21 -13.32 -0.74
N GLY A 258 -4.35 -13.30 0.58
CA GLY A 258 -3.74 -14.27 1.49
C GLY A 258 -2.29 -14.01 1.89
N THR A 259 -1.79 -12.79 1.82
CA THR A 259 -0.42 -12.53 2.28
C THR A 259 -0.29 -12.68 3.79
N LYS A 260 -1.24 -12.14 4.58
CA LYS A 260 -1.26 -12.31 6.03
C LYS A 260 -1.67 -13.73 6.43
N THR A 261 -2.65 -14.34 5.74
CA THR A 261 -3.01 -15.76 5.89
C THR A 261 -1.79 -16.67 5.74
N TYR A 262 -0.95 -16.43 4.72
CA TYR A 262 0.29 -17.17 4.51
C TYR A 262 1.28 -17.01 5.67
N VAL A 263 1.48 -15.78 6.17
CA VAL A 263 2.34 -15.52 7.34
C VAL A 263 1.84 -16.26 8.56
N MET A 264 0.53 -16.21 8.83
CA MET A 264 -0.08 -16.94 9.96
C MET A 264 0.08 -18.44 9.81
N ALA A 265 -0.16 -19.01 8.61
CA ALA A 265 0.01 -20.42 8.33
C ALA A 265 1.46 -20.88 8.48
N CYS A 266 2.44 -20.13 7.97
CA CYS A 266 3.86 -20.42 8.16
C CYS A 266 4.24 -20.47 9.63
N ARG A 267 3.76 -19.49 10.39
CA ARG A 267 4.05 -19.39 11.81
C ARG A 267 3.40 -20.51 12.62
N ALA A 268 2.14 -20.81 12.36
CA ALA A 268 1.44 -21.93 13.00
C ALA A 268 2.18 -23.25 12.74
N ASN A 269 2.60 -23.47 11.48
CA ASN A 269 3.36 -24.68 11.11
C ASN A 269 4.71 -24.76 11.84
N ARG A 270 5.52 -23.66 11.91
CA ARG A 270 6.79 -23.64 12.66
C ARG A 270 6.63 -24.00 14.12
N ARG A 271 5.53 -23.58 14.74
CA ARG A 271 5.25 -23.83 16.16
C ARG A 271 4.50 -25.13 16.42
N GLY A 272 4.21 -25.91 15.38
CA GLY A 272 3.43 -27.14 15.52
C GLY A 272 2.02 -26.91 16.05
N LEU A 273 1.45 -25.71 15.80
CA LEU A 273 0.10 -25.37 16.21
C LEU A 273 -0.89 -25.87 15.17
N CYS A 274 -1.88 -26.62 15.65
CA CYS A 274 -3.02 -27.07 14.84
C CYS A 274 -4.27 -26.37 15.36
N GLY A 275 -5.03 -25.75 14.48
CA GLY A 275 -6.26 -25.07 14.83
C GLY A 275 -7.10 -24.78 13.59
N ARG A 276 -8.37 -24.52 13.80
CA ARG A 276 -9.28 -24.10 12.75
C ARG A 276 -8.98 -22.66 12.38
N HIS A 277 -8.73 -22.34 11.11
CA HIS A 277 -8.57 -20.99 10.62
C HIS A 277 -9.63 -20.72 9.54
N VAL A 278 -10.50 -19.72 9.75
CA VAL A 278 -11.49 -19.28 8.77
C VAL A 278 -11.06 -17.93 8.21
N ALA A 279 -10.82 -17.88 6.90
CA ALA A 279 -10.38 -16.68 6.17
C ALA A 279 -11.55 -16.09 5.36
N VAL A 280 -12.01 -14.91 5.74
CA VAL A 280 -13.14 -14.20 5.13
C VAL A 280 -12.66 -13.03 4.27
N ASP A 281 -13.16 -12.91 3.05
CA ASP A 281 -13.05 -11.69 2.21
C ASP A 281 -14.32 -11.51 1.38
N LEU A 282 -14.73 -10.27 1.17
CA LEU A 282 -15.91 -9.93 0.36
C LEU A 282 -15.79 -10.45 -1.09
N SER A 283 -14.59 -10.56 -1.62
CA SER A 283 -14.31 -10.98 -3.00
C SER A 283 -14.01 -12.47 -3.09
N ALA A 284 -14.92 -13.25 -3.65
CA ALA A 284 -14.71 -14.67 -3.94
C ALA A 284 -13.44 -14.93 -4.76
N ALA A 285 -13.14 -14.07 -5.74
CA ALA A 285 -11.92 -14.19 -6.54
C ALA A 285 -10.64 -14.03 -5.71
N LYS A 286 -10.65 -13.16 -4.68
CA LYS A 286 -9.51 -13.05 -3.76
C LYS A 286 -9.40 -14.28 -2.86
N CYS A 287 -10.51 -14.81 -2.38
CA CYS A 287 -10.53 -16.07 -1.62
C CYS A 287 -9.94 -17.22 -2.43
N ASP A 288 -10.26 -17.32 -3.72
CA ASP A 288 -9.69 -18.35 -4.60
C ASP A 288 -8.18 -18.18 -4.81
N ILE A 289 -7.69 -16.95 -4.99
CA ILE A 289 -6.26 -16.65 -5.07
C ILE A 289 -5.56 -17.02 -3.75
N ASN A 290 -6.17 -16.71 -2.62
CA ASN A 290 -5.64 -17.04 -1.30
C ASN A 290 -5.55 -18.57 -1.14
N ARG A 291 -6.63 -19.30 -1.44
CA ARG A 291 -6.66 -20.77 -1.41
C ARG A 291 -5.56 -21.38 -2.27
N GLN A 292 -5.47 -20.98 -3.54
CA GLN A 292 -4.45 -21.48 -4.47
C GLN A 292 -3.02 -21.25 -3.95
N ARG A 293 -2.76 -20.07 -3.37
CA ARG A 293 -1.46 -19.75 -2.78
C ARG A 293 -1.11 -20.69 -1.64
N LEU A 294 -2.05 -20.95 -0.73
CA LEU A 294 -1.83 -21.82 0.42
C LEU A 294 -1.71 -23.30 0.01
N GLU A 295 -2.52 -23.75 -0.96
CA GLU A 295 -2.43 -25.11 -1.53
C GLU A 295 -1.07 -25.33 -2.20
N GLN A 296 -0.62 -24.37 -3.01
CA GLN A 296 0.68 -24.42 -3.68
C GLN A 296 1.85 -24.49 -2.68
N ALA A 297 1.73 -23.76 -1.56
CA ALA A 297 2.71 -23.77 -0.48
C ALA A 297 2.61 -25.00 0.43
N GLY A 298 1.58 -25.84 0.27
CA GLY A 298 1.31 -26.97 1.18
C GLY A 298 0.92 -26.52 2.59
N LEU A 299 0.26 -25.37 2.72
CA LEU A 299 -0.12 -24.73 3.99
C LEU A 299 -1.64 -24.58 4.15
N ALA A 300 -2.44 -25.18 3.29
CA ALA A 300 -3.90 -25.02 3.29
C ALA A 300 -4.63 -25.87 4.33
N GLU A 301 -3.94 -26.82 4.97
CA GLU A 301 -4.57 -27.70 5.94
C GLU A 301 -5.13 -26.94 7.14
N GLY A 302 -6.39 -27.18 7.48
CA GLY A 302 -7.09 -26.52 8.57
C GLY A 302 -7.57 -25.09 8.27
N ILE A 303 -7.40 -24.61 7.01
CA ILE A 303 -7.84 -23.28 6.59
C ILE A 303 -9.08 -23.38 5.71
N GLU A 304 -10.14 -22.72 6.12
CA GLU A 304 -11.41 -22.59 5.39
C GLU A 304 -11.52 -21.19 4.79
N PHE A 305 -11.98 -21.08 3.55
CA PHE A 305 -12.10 -19.80 2.85
C PHE A 305 -13.58 -19.48 2.63
N ALA A 306 -14.04 -18.39 3.22
CA ALA A 306 -15.43 -17.96 3.19
C ALA A 306 -15.59 -16.62 2.45
N PRO A 307 -16.02 -16.63 1.17
CA PRO A 307 -16.40 -15.39 0.50
C PRO A 307 -17.68 -14.84 1.12
N GLY A 308 -17.66 -13.58 1.60
CA GLY A 308 -18.81 -12.94 2.21
C GLY A 308 -18.52 -11.60 2.85
N ASP A 309 -19.56 -10.97 3.37
CA ASP A 309 -19.48 -9.66 4.00
C ASP A 309 -19.02 -9.78 5.46
N GLY A 310 -17.91 -9.12 5.82
CA GLY A 310 -17.43 -9.03 7.19
C GLY A 310 -18.36 -8.23 8.13
N CYS A 311 -19.29 -7.45 7.59
CA CYS A 311 -20.32 -6.76 8.36
C CYS A 311 -21.55 -7.63 8.65
N ASP A 312 -21.67 -8.81 8.03
CA ASP A 312 -22.70 -9.81 8.27
C ASP A 312 -22.07 -11.21 8.34
N LEU A 313 -21.43 -11.47 9.47
CA LEU A 313 -20.74 -12.74 9.71
C LEU A 313 -21.73 -13.91 9.96
N ASP A 314 -22.97 -13.64 10.37
CA ASP A 314 -24.00 -14.66 10.48
C ASP A 314 -24.31 -15.28 9.12
N ALA A 315 -24.56 -14.45 8.11
CA ALA A 315 -24.79 -14.92 6.74
C ALA A 315 -23.53 -15.49 6.10
N THR A 316 -22.36 -14.86 6.32
CA THR A 316 -21.09 -15.27 5.73
C THR A 316 -20.64 -16.65 6.21
N LEU A 317 -20.79 -16.94 7.51
CA LEU A 317 -20.35 -18.19 8.11
C LEU A 317 -21.42 -19.31 8.05
N ALA A 318 -22.65 -18.99 7.67
CA ALA A 318 -23.75 -19.97 7.57
C ALA A 318 -23.49 -21.11 6.55
N HIS A 319 -22.59 -20.88 5.59
CA HIS A 319 -22.23 -21.86 4.55
C HIS A 319 -21.08 -22.79 4.94
N LEU A 320 -20.40 -22.50 6.03
CA LEU A 320 -19.43 -23.40 6.61
C LEU A 320 -20.19 -24.42 7.45
N ASP A 321 -19.70 -25.68 7.49
CA ASP A 321 -20.24 -26.75 8.34
C ASP A 321 -20.04 -26.42 9.85
N VAL A 322 -20.51 -25.26 10.24
CA VAL A 322 -20.51 -24.76 11.60
C VAL A 322 -21.91 -24.99 12.12
N ALA A 323 -22.09 -26.04 12.90
CA ALA A 323 -23.37 -26.44 13.49
C ALA A 323 -24.03 -25.34 14.38
N ASP A 324 -23.33 -24.25 14.61
CA ASP A 324 -23.81 -23.09 15.38
C ASP A 324 -23.38 -21.77 14.69
N THR A 325 -24.35 -20.99 14.22
CA THR A 325 -24.17 -19.64 13.69
C THR A 325 -23.56 -18.67 14.72
N ARG A 326 -23.42 -19.08 15.98
CA ARG A 326 -22.78 -18.36 17.07
C ARG A 326 -21.34 -18.83 17.33
N THR A 327 -20.67 -19.45 16.36
CA THR A 327 -19.30 -19.93 16.54
C THR A 327 -18.39 -18.79 17.00
N LEU A 328 -17.78 -18.99 18.16
CA LEU A 328 -16.81 -18.08 18.76
C LEU A 328 -15.39 -18.60 18.52
N PHE A 329 -14.48 -17.67 18.29
CA PHE A 329 -13.08 -17.94 18.01
C PHE A 329 -12.19 -17.49 19.16
N ASP A 330 -11.07 -18.18 19.36
CA ASP A 330 -10.06 -17.82 20.36
C ASP A 330 -9.30 -16.54 19.92
N THR A 331 -9.15 -16.34 18.61
CA THR A 331 -8.60 -15.12 18.01
C THR A 331 -9.51 -14.66 16.87
N VAL A 332 -9.79 -13.37 16.82
CA VAL A 332 -10.40 -12.72 15.67
C VAL A 332 -9.43 -11.65 15.16
N PHE A 333 -9.00 -11.79 13.91
CA PHE A 333 -8.08 -10.88 13.25
C PHE A 333 -8.82 -10.08 12.17
N LEU A 334 -8.95 -8.79 12.35
CA LEU A 334 -9.56 -7.88 11.38
C LEU A 334 -8.48 -7.07 10.67
N ASP A 335 -8.18 -7.42 9.40
CA ASP A 335 -7.42 -6.59 8.47
C ASP A 335 -8.38 -5.63 7.78
N ALA A 336 -8.61 -4.48 8.41
CA ALA A 336 -9.67 -3.59 8.01
C ALA A 336 -9.38 -2.89 6.66
N PRO A 337 -10.39 -2.74 5.78
CA PRO A 337 -10.26 -1.90 4.60
C PRO A 337 -9.94 -0.47 5.04
N CYS A 338 -8.87 0.11 4.49
CA CYS A 338 -8.37 1.41 4.91
C CYS A 338 -7.82 2.20 3.72
N SER A 339 -7.44 3.46 3.97
CA SER A 339 -6.85 4.35 2.95
C SER A 339 -5.55 3.82 2.34
N GLY A 340 -4.82 2.96 3.05
CA GLY A 340 -3.53 2.45 2.62
C GLY A 340 -2.39 3.48 2.70
N THR A 341 -2.57 4.60 3.38
CA THR A 341 -1.61 5.72 3.42
C THR A 341 -0.23 5.32 3.93
N GLY A 342 -0.10 4.31 4.78
CA GLY A 342 1.18 3.75 5.21
C GLY A 342 1.92 2.97 4.11
N THR A 343 1.25 2.64 3.00
CA THR A 343 1.83 1.87 1.89
C THR A 343 2.13 2.70 0.64
N MET A 344 2.00 4.03 0.70
CA MET A 344 2.16 4.93 -0.45
C MET A 344 3.53 4.79 -1.16
N ARG A 345 4.60 4.42 -0.43
CA ARG A 345 5.91 4.14 -1.06
C ARG A 345 5.88 2.93 -2.01
N ARG A 346 4.96 1.97 -1.79
CA ARG A 346 4.76 0.79 -2.65
C ARG A 346 3.65 1.00 -3.66
N HIS A 347 2.65 1.80 -3.28
CA HIS A 347 1.43 2.10 -4.01
C HIS A 347 1.29 3.61 -4.27
N PRO A 348 2.10 4.15 -5.18
CA PRO A 348 2.20 5.59 -5.40
C PRO A 348 0.92 6.23 -5.95
N GLU A 349 -0.01 5.43 -6.45
CA GLU A 349 -1.32 5.87 -6.93
C GLU A 349 -2.31 6.23 -5.82
N ILE A 350 -2.09 5.76 -4.59
CA ILE A 350 -3.01 5.93 -3.46
C ILE A 350 -3.39 7.40 -3.23
N PRO A 351 -2.45 8.36 -3.10
CA PRO A 351 -2.79 9.74 -2.76
C PRO A 351 -3.81 10.39 -3.70
N TRP A 352 -3.84 9.98 -4.97
CA TRP A 352 -4.68 10.58 -6.01
C TRP A 352 -5.93 9.78 -6.33
N ARG A 353 -6.12 8.63 -5.67
CA ARG A 353 -7.34 7.81 -5.73
C ARG A 353 -8.27 8.09 -4.56
N LEU A 354 -7.72 8.56 -3.45
CA LEU A 354 -8.47 8.89 -2.25
C LEU A 354 -9.24 10.20 -2.43
N LEU A 355 -10.45 10.22 -1.90
CA LEU A 355 -11.22 11.44 -1.67
C LEU A 355 -11.20 11.76 -0.18
N SER A 356 -11.23 13.04 0.21
CA SER A 356 -11.28 13.42 1.63
C SER A 356 -12.52 12.84 2.32
N SER A 357 -13.65 12.78 1.60
CA SER A 357 -14.89 12.18 2.10
C SER A 357 -14.76 10.69 2.44
N ASP A 358 -13.91 9.94 1.72
CA ASP A 358 -13.68 8.52 2.03
C ASP A 358 -13.01 8.36 3.39
N ILE A 359 -12.14 9.31 3.75
CA ILE A 359 -11.38 9.31 5.00
C ILE A 359 -12.20 9.93 6.15
N GLU A 360 -12.95 10.99 5.87
CA GLU A 360 -13.69 11.71 6.92
C GLU A 360 -14.92 10.96 7.36
N ASP A 361 -15.60 10.27 6.44
CA ASP A 361 -16.92 9.68 6.68
C ASP A 361 -17.06 8.22 6.26
N GLY A 362 -16.33 7.74 5.28
CA GLY A 362 -16.53 6.43 4.68
C GLY A 362 -15.84 5.31 5.43
N LEU A 363 -14.51 5.27 5.33
CA LEU A 363 -13.69 4.18 5.87
C LEU A 363 -13.78 4.02 7.40
N PRO A 364 -13.68 5.08 8.23
CA PRO A 364 -13.75 4.93 9.68
C PRO A 364 -15.09 4.34 10.16
N LYS A 365 -16.21 4.71 9.52
CA LYS A 365 -17.53 4.14 9.85
C LYS A 365 -17.60 2.65 9.49
N LEU A 366 -17.10 2.27 8.32
CA LEU A 366 -17.03 0.87 7.90
C LEU A 366 -16.11 0.06 8.82
N GLN A 367 -14.97 0.61 9.20
CA GLN A 367 -14.01 -0.01 10.11
C GLN A 367 -14.63 -0.26 11.48
N LEU A 368 -15.34 0.72 12.03
CA LEU A 368 -16.06 0.58 13.30
C LEU A 368 -17.15 -0.50 13.21
N GLN A 369 -17.94 -0.53 12.14
CA GLN A 369 -18.95 -1.55 11.92
C GLN A 369 -18.35 -2.96 11.85
N LEU A 370 -17.27 -3.13 11.09
CA LEU A 370 -16.54 -4.40 11.01
C LEU A 370 -15.97 -4.81 12.37
N LEU A 371 -15.42 -3.87 13.13
CA LEU A 371 -14.83 -4.13 14.44
C LEU A 371 -15.90 -4.56 15.46
N GLN A 372 -17.06 -3.92 15.44
CA GLN A 372 -18.21 -4.30 16.25
C GLN A 372 -18.75 -5.70 15.90
N GLU A 373 -18.83 -6.03 14.61
CA GLU A 373 -19.28 -7.35 14.19
C GLU A 373 -18.23 -8.44 14.50
N ALA A 374 -16.94 -8.15 14.27
CA ALA A 374 -15.83 -9.02 14.65
C ALA A 374 -15.80 -9.33 16.14
N SER A 375 -16.09 -8.34 17.00
CA SER A 375 -16.08 -8.50 18.46
C SER A 375 -17.11 -9.53 18.96
N ARG A 376 -18.23 -9.69 18.26
CA ARG A 376 -19.28 -10.69 18.59
C ARG A 376 -18.82 -12.13 18.37
N ARG A 377 -17.72 -12.32 17.67
CA ARG A 377 -17.13 -13.63 17.34
C ARG A 377 -15.97 -14.01 18.27
N VAL A 378 -15.59 -13.12 19.17
CA VAL A 378 -14.54 -13.38 20.14
C VAL A 378 -15.08 -14.17 21.33
N ARG A 379 -14.44 -15.29 21.65
CA ARG A 379 -14.73 -16.08 22.86
C ARG A 379 -14.37 -15.29 24.12
N PRO A 380 -15.07 -15.46 25.23
CA PRO A 380 -14.63 -14.89 26.51
C PRO A 380 -13.18 -15.29 26.83
N GLY A 381 -12.33 -14.29 27.09
CA GLY A 381 -10.88 -14.47 27.24
C GLY A 381 -10.09 -14.63 25.93
N GLY A 382 -10.76 -14.50 24.78
CA GLY A 382 -10.15 -14.45 23.46
C GLY A 382 -9.55 -13.10 23.12
N GLU A 383 -8.93 -12.97 21.95
CA GLU A 383 -8.31 -11.73 21.47
C GLU A 383 -8.96 -11.23 20.19
N LEU A 384 -9.14 -9.91 20.11
CA LEU A 384 -9.54 -9.19 18.91
C LEU A 384 -8.37 -8.32 18.46
N ILE A 385 -7.88 -8.57 17.25
CA ILE A 385 -6.77 -7.82 16.67
C ILE A 385 -7.34 -6.96 15.54
N TYR A 386 -7.19 -5.66 15.70
CA TYR A 386 -7.56 -4.67 14.69
C TYR A 386 -6.31 -4.16 13.98
N ALA A 387 -6.25 -4.27 12.67
CA ALA A 387 -5.12 -3.87 11.87
C ALA A 387 -5.54 -3.01 10.68
N THR A 388 -4.74 -1.99 10.37
CA THR A 388 -4.82 -1.20 9.15
C THR A 388 -3.44 -1.01 8.53
N CYS A 389 -3.38 -0.63 7.27
CA CYS A 389 -2.18 -0.11 6.63
C CYS A 389 -2.24 1.42 6.46
N SER A 390 -2.94 2.12 7.35
CA SER A 390 -3.08 3.58 7.38
C SER A 390 -2.17 4.20 8.45
N VAL A 391 -1.67 5.40 8.18
CA VAL A 391 -0.99 6.26 9.17
C VAL A 391 -1.92 7.31 9.76
N LEU A 392 -3.21 7.28 9.41
CA LEU A 392 -4.17 8.30 9.81
C LEU A 392 -4.85 7.92 11.13
N THR A 393 -4.78 8.82 12.10
CA THR A 393 -5.42 8.67 13.43
C THR A 393 -6.92 8.38 13.33
N VAL A 394 -7.59 8.95 12.34
CA VAL A 394 -9.04 8.75 12.14
C VAL A 394 -9.42 7.32 11.80
N GLU A 395 -8.49 6.55 11.22
CA GLU A 395 -8.67 5.14 10.86
C GLU A 395 -8.10 4.18 11.93
N ASN A 396 -7.32 4.68 12.87
CA ASN A 396 -6.64 3.91 13.91
C ASN A 396 -7.24 4.24 15.29
N GLU A 397 -6.66 5.21 16.01
CA GLU A 397 -7.03 5.54 17.38
C GLU A 397 -8.49 5.95 17.52
N HIS A 398 -9.04 6.75 16.60
CA HIS A 398 -10.42 7.19 16.70
C HIS A 398 -11.41 6.04 16.51
N VAL A 399 -11.09 5.06 15.65
CA VAL A 399 -11.93 3.86 15.48
C VAL A 399 -11.89 2.99 16.73
N VAL A 400 -10.69 2.79 17.30
CA VAL A 400 -10.52 2.03 18.56
C VAL A 400 -11.24 2.72 19.71
N ASP A 401 -11.10 4.03 19.85
CA ASP A 401 -11.78 4.80 20.90
C ASP A 401 -13.31 4.73 20.77
N ALA A 402 -13.83 4.87 19.55
CA ALA A 402 -15.26 4.74 19.29
C ALA A 402 -15.76 3.33 19.57
N PHE A 403 -14.97 2.31 19.25
CA PHE A 403 -15.30 0.93 19.56
C PHE A 403 -15.37 0.69 21.08
N LEU A 404 -14.35 1.10 21.84
CA LEU A 404 -14.29 0.90 23.30
C LEU A 404 -15.43 1.63 24.04
N GLN A 405 -15.97 2.71 23.45
CA GLN A 405 -17.13 3.43 23.98
C GLN A 405 -18.48 2.80 23.56
N SER A 406 -18.48 1.86 22.63
CA SER A 406 -19.69 1.16 22.19
C SER A 406 -20.10 0.05 23.17
N GLU A 407 -21.35 -0.40 23.13
CA GLU A 407 -21.88 -1.50 23.93
C GLU A 407 -21.00 -2.76 23.83
N GLN A 408 -20.56 -3.10 22.60
CA GLN A 408 -19.73 -4.26 22.33
C GLN A 408 -18.30 -4.07 22.91
N GLY A 409 -17.79 -2.86 22.82
CA GLY A 409 -16.43 -2.52 23.26
C GLY A 409 -16.23 -2.50 24.77
N LEU A 410 -17.30 -2.33 25.56
CA LEU A 410 -17.21 -2.30 27.03
C LEU A 410 -16.65 -3.59 27.67
N ALA A 411 -16.64 -4.69 26.92
CA ALA A 411 -16.08 -5.97 27.35
C ALA A 411 -14.61 -6.15 26.96
N PHE A 412 -13.97 -5.16 26.37
CA PHE A 412 -12.60 -5.23 25.85
C PHE A 412 -11.69 -4.19 26.48
N ASP A 413 -10.45 -4.59 26.72
CA ASP A 413 -9.35 -3.71 27.12
C ASP A 413 -8.24 -3.76 26.07
N ILE A 414 -7.50 -2.65 25.92
CA ILE A 414 -6.33 -2.61 25.03
C ILE A 414 -5.22 -3.46 25.66
N ALA A 415 -4.71 -4.43 24.89
CA ALA A 415 -3.53 -5.20 25.23
C ALA A 415 -2.35 -4.78 24.33
N PRO A 416 -1.20 -4.37 24.91
CA PRO A 416 -0.01 -4.04 24.13
C PRO A 416 0.45 -5.21 23.25
N LEU A 417 0.75 -4.94 21.99
CA LEU A 417 1.09 -5.99 21.03
C LEU A 417 2.34 -6.79 21.42
N HIS A 418 3.33 -6.12 22.07
CA HIS A 418 4.54 -6.79 22.58
C HIS A 418 4.26 -7.83 23.66
N GLN A 419 3.07 -7.79 24.30
CA GLN A 419 2.65 -8.76 25.31
C GLN A 419 1.87 -9.95 24.73
N ALA A 420 1.60 -9.94 23.41
CA ALA A 420 0.89 -11.04 22.77
C ALA A 420 1.62 -12.37 23.01
N SER A 421 0.87 -13.42 23.37
CA SER A 421 1.41 -14.75 23.64
C SER A 421 2.22 -15.33 22.48
N ALA A 422 1.92 -14.86 21.28
CA ALA A 422 2.63 -15.20 20.07
C ALA A 422 4.13 -14.83 20.08
N PHE A 423 4.59 -13.90 20.90
CA PHE A 423 5.98 -13.41 20.94
C PHE A 423 6.77 -13.79 22.20
N GLN A 424 6.20 -14.57 23.12
CA GLN A 424 6.83 -14.89 24.41
C GLN A 424 8.24 -15.51 24.29
N GLU A 425 8.53 -16.23 23.20
CA GLU A 425 9.82 -16.86 22.94
C GLU A 425 10.70 -16.04 21.97
N GLU A 426 10.31 -14.81 21.61
CA GLU A 426 10.99 -13.97 20.64
C GLU A 426 11.36 -12.59 21.20
N PRO A 427 12.37 -12.49 22.04
CA PRO A 427 12.73 -11.23 22.73
C PRO A 427 13.03 -10.09 21.74
N ALA A 428 13.64 -10.38 20.58
CA ALA A 428 13.92 -9.37 19.55
C ALA A 428 12.64 -8.78 18.96
N ALA A 429 11.59 -9.59 18.75
CA ALA A 429 10.28 -9.10 18.29
C ALA A 429 9.60 -8.27 19.39
N VAL A 430 9.66 -8.74 20.66
CA VAL A 430 9.12 -8.00 21.81
C VAL A 430 9.76 -6.62 21.95
N ASP A 431 11.09 -6.54 21.87
CA ASP A 431 11.81 -5.26 21.99
C ASP A 431 11.52 -4.33 20.79
N TYR A 432 11.42 -4.89 19.59
CA TYR A 432 11.05 -4.13 18.38
C TYR A 432 9.64 -3.53 18.50
N LEU A 433 8.67 -4.32 18.95
CA LEU A 433 7.27 -3.90 19.12
C LEU A 433 7.17 -2.84 20.22
N ARG A 434 7.75 -3.10 21.40
CA ARG A 434 7.73 -2.17 22.53
C ARG A 434 8.30 -0.78 22.17
N ALA A 435 9.33 -0.73 21.34
CA ALA A 435 9.94 0.51 20.90
C ALA A 435 9.06 1.33 19.93
N ARG A 436 7.97 0.75 19.42
CA ARG A 436 7.07 1.33 18.42
C ARG A 436 5.61 1.41 18.85
N GLU A 437 5.32 1.02 20.06
CA GLU A 437 4.02 1.23 20.68
C GLU A 437 3.93 2.61 21.31
N ASP A 438 2.75 3.20 21.27
CA ASP A 438 2.44 4.43 21.97
C ASP A 438 2.22 4.16 23.49
N GLY A 439 1.95 5.23 24.27
CA GLY A 439 1.66 5.13 25.71
C GLY A 439 0.39 4.32 26.05
N ARG A 440 -0.43 3.97 25.05
CA ARG A 440 -1.64 3.14 25.18
C ARG A 440 -1.41 1.69 24.76
N GLY A 441 -0.24 1.36 24.22
CA GLY A 441 0.08 0.03 23.70
C GLY A 441 -0.39 -0.20 22.26
N LEU A 442 -0.75 0.84 21.53
CA LEU A 442 -1.07 0.76 20.09
C LEU A 442 0.24 0.77 19.30
N PHE A 443 0.41 -0.24 18.43
CA PHE A 443 1.57 -0.38 17.57
C PHE A 443 1.39 0.43 16.28
N GLN A 444 2.42 1.22 15.90
CA GLN A 444 2.41 2.07 14.73
C GLN A 444 3.69 1.97 13.90
#